data_9002b6c5e57c258c2b419245ff23fa81
#
_entry.id   9002b6c5e57c258c2b419245ff23fa81
#
_cell.length_a   1.000
_cell.length_b   1.000
_cell.length_c   1.000
_cell.angle_alpha   90.00
_cell.angle_beta   90.00
_cell.angle_gamma   90.00
#
_symmetry.space_group_name_H-M   'P 1'
#
loop_
_entity.id
_entity.type
_entity.pdbx_description
1 polymer ?
#
loop_
_entity_poly.entity_id
_entity_poly.type
_entity_poly.pdbx_seq_one_letter_code
_entity_poly.pdbx_strand_id
1 'polypeptide(L)'
;DLEGMESIPYQDGNGRSVGYGFAIAHLTPEELALIENVENVKEEEANAVLKIKVDKLIKKMEREIEGWETIEGGRKLALISMAFQLGVENVLAISPNKSKNWPRFIGYVKEAAVSKGMKRESLFKKAADEMILNVNSRGHKFKTYWYNITPKRALLMNQLLRGL
;
A
#
# COMPACT_ATOMS: atom_id res chain seq x y z
N ASP A 1 9.61 3.25 11.75
CA ASP A 1 9.61 4.00 10.50
C ASP A 1 10.02 3.09 9.35
N LEU A 2 9.10 2.75 8.45
CA LEU A 2 9.36 1.85 7.32
C LEU A 2 9.88 2.58 6.08
N GLU A 3 9.67 3.89 6.04
CA GLU A 3 10.21 4.79 5.03
C GLU A 3 11.18 5.77 5.71
N GLY A 4 12.41 5.84 5.24
CA GLY A 4 13.34 6.90 5.62
C GLY A 4 12.84 8.25 5.13
N MET A 5 13.07 9.30 5.92
CA MET A 5 12.76 10.69 5.51
C MET A 5 13.99 11.31 4.85
N GLU A 6 13.83 11.79 3.61
CA GLU A 6 14.89 12.45 2.84
C GLU A 6 14.54 13.93 2.63
N SER A 7 15.30 14.81 3.28
CA SER A 7 15.11 16.26 3.19
C SER A 7 15.47 16.84 1.82
N ILE A 8 16.49 16.26 1.18
CA ILE A 8 17.01 16.71 -0.13
C ILE A 8 16.47 15.80 -1.23
N PRO A 9 16.00 16.34 -2.36
CA PRO A 9 15.54 15.52 -3.47
C PRO A 9 16.60 14.57 -3.99
N TYR A 10 16.20 13.33 -4.23
CA TYR A 10 17.04 12.28 -4.81
C TYR A 10 16.37 11.67 -6.05
N GLN A 11 17.16 11.01 -6.87
CA GLN A 11 16.65 10.30 -8.05
C GLN A 11 16.19 8.89 -7.69
N ASP A 12 14.99 8.53 -8.14
CA ASP A 12 14.46 7.17 -8.08
C ASP A 12 13.85 6.75 -9.42
N GLY A 13 13.21 5.59 -9.48
CA GLY A 13 12.56 5.07 -10.70
C GLY A 13 11.40 5.92 -11.21
N ASN A 14 10.90 6.87 -10.41
CA ASN A 14 9.80 7.78 -10.72
C ASN A 14 10.27 9.22 -10.99
N GLY A 15 11.58 9.46 -11.04
CA GLY A 15 12.19 10.76 -11.22
C GLY A 15 12.75 11.33 -9.90
N ARG A 16 12.57 12.64 -9.66
CA ARG A 16 13.00 13.28 -8.41
C ARG A 16 11.96 13.07 -7.31
N SER A 17 12.40 12.51 -6.21
CA SER A 17 11.57 12.27 -5.01
C SER A 17 12.15 12.95 -3.78
N VAL A 18 11.30 13.25 -2.79
CA VAL A 18 11.67 13.90 -1.52
C VAL A 18 10.76 13.43 -0.38
N GLY A 19 11.14 13.69 0.85
CA GLY A 19 10.37 13.30 2.02
C GLY A 19 10.33 11.78 2.20
N TYR A 20 9.17 11.21 2.26
CA TYR A 20 8.96 9.76 2.36
C TYR A 20 8.79 9.08 0.99
N GLY A 21 9.59 9.48 0.00
CA GLY A 21 9.53 8.94 -1.36
C GLY A 21 8.44 9.59 -2.23
N PHE A 22 8.10 10.85 -1.96
CA PHE A 22 7.11 11.58 -2.77
C PHE A 22 7.73 12.02 -4.09
N ALA A 23 7.23 11.50 -5.20
CA ALA A 23 7.61 11.99 -6.53
C ALA A 23 7.19 13.46 -6.68
N ILE A 24 8.16 14.37 -6.81
CA ILE A 24 7.93 15.84 -6.81
C ILE A 24 6.96 16.22 -7.92
N ALA A 25 7.10 15.61 -9.10
CA ALA A 25 6.23 15.89 -10.25
C ALA A 25 4.75 15.48 -10.02
N HIS A 26 4.47 14.65 -9.01
CA HIS A 26 3.13 14.16 -8.71
C HIS A 26 2.52 14.78 -7.44
N LEU A 27 3.22 15.73 -6.82
CA LEU A 27 2.64 16.49 -5.70
C LEU A 27 1.50 17.38 -6.20
N THR A 28 0.38 17.32 -5.52
CA THR A 28 -0.76 18.21 -5.81
C THR A 28 -0.48 19.63 -5.35
N PRO A 29 -1.19 20.66 -5.86
CA PRO A 29 -1.06 22.04 -5.36
C PRO A 29 -1.28 22.15 -3.86
N GLU A 30 -2.23 21.39 -3.29
CA GLU A 30 -2.49 21.32 -1.85
C GLU A 30 -1.27 20.76 -1.08
N GLU A 31 -0.64 19.71 -1.59
CA GLU A 31 0.54 19.11 -0.99
C GLU A 31 1.78 20.00 -1.11
N LEU A 32 1.97 20.65 -2.28
CA LEU A 32 3.05 21.61 -2.50
C LEU A 32 2.94 22.85 -1.61
N ALA A 33 1.72 23.30 -1.30
CA ALA A 33 1.49 24.44 -0.41
C ALA A 33 1.96 24.19 1.04
N LEU A 34 2.19 22.91 1.42
CA LEU A 34 2.72 22.55 2.74
C LEU A 34 4.25 22.55 2.80
N ILE A 35 4.94 22.67 1.67
CA ILE A 35 6.39 22.62 1.55
C ILE A 35 6.91 24.02 1.22
N GLU A 36 7.70 24.58 2.12
CA GLU A 36 8.31 25.90 1.93
C GLU A 36 9.40 25.87 0.84
N ASN A 37 10.23 24.83 0.87
CA ASN A 37 11.32 24.63 -0.10
C ASN A 37 11.47 23.16 -0.48
N VAL A 38 11.12 22.83 -1.70
CA VAL A 38 11.16 21.45 -2.22
C VAL A 38 12.59 20.87 -2.29
N GLU A 39 13.60 21.74 -2.36
CA GLU A 39 15.01 21.33 -2.35
C GLU A 39 15.55 21.06 -0.93
N ASN A 40 14.77 21.39 0.10
CA ASN A 40 15.11 21.08 1.50
C ASN A 40 13.82 21.00 2.35
N VAL A 41 13.16 19.84 2.27
CA VAL A 41 11.89 19.58 2.95
C VAL A 41 12.14 19.27 4.43
N LYS A 42 11.41 19.95 5.31
CA LYS A 42 11.42 19.68 6.75
C LYS A 42 10.60 18.43 7.06
N GLU A 43 10.96 17.72 8.12
CA GLU A 43 10.24 16.51 8.55
C GLU A 43 8.76 16.79 8.83
N GLU A 44 8.44 17.92 9.44
CA GLU A 44 7.08 18.35 9.75
C GLU A 44 6.25 18.56 8.46
N GLU A 45 6.85 19.14 7.43
CA GLU A 45 6.23 19.33 6.12
C GLU A 45 5.99 17.98 5.43
N ALA A 46 7.00 17.07 5.46
CA ALA A 46 6.86 15.73 4.92
C ALA A 46 5.76 14.94 5.64
N ASN A 47 5.66 15.06 6.97
CA ASN A 47 4.59 14.43 7.75
C ASN A 47 3.21 14.97 7.39
N ALA A 48 3.08 16.26 7.16
CA ALA A 48 1.81 16.87 6.74
C ALA A 48 1.38 16.37 5.35
N VAL A 49 2.30 16.29 4.40
CA VAL A 49 2.05 15.71 3.06
C VAL A 49 1.67 14.24 3.17
N LEU A 50 2.42 13.45 3.96
CA LEU A 50 2.14 12.05 4.19
C LEU A 50 0.73 11.84 4.74
N LYS A 51 0.31 12.66 5.70
CA LYS A 51 -1.04 12.60 6.28
C LYS A 51 -2.12 12.79 5.20
N ILE A 52 -1.99 13.80 4.34
CA ILE A 52 -2.94 14.03 3.24
C ILE A 52 -3.01 12.81 2.31
N LYS A 53 -1.85 12.27 1.91
CA LYS A 53 -1.79 11.11 1.02
C LYS A 53 -2.44 9.87 1.64
N VAL A 54 -2.16 9.60 2.91
CA VAL A 54 -2.73 8.46 3.64
C VAL A 54 -4.23 8.64 3.84
N ASP A 55 -4.70 9.84 4.20
CA ASP A 55 -6.13 10.12 4.36
C ASP A 55 -6.90 9.91 3.04
N LYS A 56 -6.36 10.36 1.91
CA LYS A 56 -6.94 10.13 0.57
C LYS A 56 -6.99 8.63 0.22
N LEU A 57 -5.92 7.91 0.54
CA LEU A 57 -5.82 6.47 0.32
C LEU A 57 -6.85 5.70 1.16
N ILE A 58 -6.98 6.02 2.45
CA ILE A 58 -7.96 5.41 3.36
C ILE A 58 -9.37 5.65 2.85
N LYS A 59 -9.75 6.88 2.48
CA LYS A 59 -11.06 7.19 1.91
C LYS A 59 -11.36 6.36 0.67
N LYS A 60 -10.36 6.11 -0.18
CA LYS A 60 -10.54 5.26 -1.36
C LYS A 60 -10.75 3.79 -0.97
N MET A 61 -9.99 3.28 0.01
CA MET A 61 -10.18 1.94 0.57
C MET A 61 -11.58 1.75 1.17
N GLU A 62 -12.03 2.70 1.98
CA GLU A 62 -13.38 2.69 2.59
C GLU A 62 -14.48 2.62 1.54
N ARG A 63 -14.34 3.35 0.45
CA ARG A 63 -15.33 3.35 -0.62
C ARG A 63 -15.36 2.05 -1.41
N GLU A 64 -14.21 1.43 -1.63
CA GLU A 64 -14.06 0.27 -2.51
C GLU A 64 -14.17 -1.08 -1.77
N ILE A 65 -14.00 -1.09 -0.44
CA ILE A 65 -14.05 -2.30 0.39
C ILE A 65 -15.24 -2.21 1.34
N GLU A 66 -16.34 -2.87 0.99
CA GLU A 66 -17.47 -3.04 1.90
C GLU A 66 -17.01 -3.74 3.18
N GLY A 67 -17.43 -3.22 4.35
CA GLY A 67 -17.01 -3.75 5.65
C GLY A 67 -15.62 -3.31 6.08
N TRP A 68 -15.02 -2.29 5.46
CA TRP A 68 -13.72 -1.73 5.84
C TRP A 68 -13.62 -1.43 7.34
N GLU A 69 -14.68 -0.88 7.94
CA GLU A 69 -14.77 -0.54 9.35
C GLU A 69 -14.58 -1.76 10.27
N THR A 70 -14.91 -2.95 9.78
CA THR A 70 -14.81 -4.20 10.56
C THR A 70 -13.38 -4.79 10.55
N ILE A 71 -12.49 -4.28 9.70
CA ILE A 71 -11.12 -4.79 9.59
C ILE A 71 -10.29 -4.28 10.77
N GLU A 72 -9.59 -5.17 11.43
CA GLU A 72 -8.73 -4.85 12.58
C GLU A 72 -7.56 -3.95 12.21
N GLY A 73 -7.08 -3.13 13.17
CA GLY A 73 -6.08 -2.09 12.93
C GLY A 73 -4.77 -2.60 12.31
N GLY A 74 -4.25 -3.75 12.75
CA GLY A 74 -3.05 -4.35 12.16
C GLY A 74 -3.23 -4.72 10.69
N ARG A 75 -4.40 -5.27 10.36
CA ARG A 75 -4.76 -5.63 8.98
C ARG A 75 -4.96 -4.39 8.10
N LYS A 76 -5.61 -3.34 8.64
CA LYS A 76 -5.71 -2.03 7.96
C LYS A 76 -4.33 -1.46 7.66
N LEU A 77 -3.42 -1.49 8.64
CA LEU A 77 -2.05 -1.02 8.46
C LEU A 77 -1.33 -1.76 7.32
N ALA A 78 -1.49 -3.09 7.24
CA ALA A 78 -0.93 -3.87 6.14
C ALA A 78 -1.47 -3.44 4.77
N LEU A 79 -2.79 -3.25 4.66
CA LEU A 79 -3.45 -2.81 3.43
C LEU A 79 -3.01 -1.39 3.03
N ILE A 80 -2.97 -0.46 3.98
CA ILE A 80 -2.53 0.92 3.76
C ILE A 80 -1.07 0.96 3.32
N SER A 81 -0.17 0.24 4.00
CA SER A 81 1.25 0.18 3.65
C SER A 81 1.48 -0.38 2.24
N MET A 82 0.78 -1.45 1.89
CA MET A 82 0.85 -2.04 0.55
C MET A 82 0.35 -1.06 -0.52
N ALA A 83 -0.80 -0.43 -0.28
CA ALA A 83 -1.39 0.53 -1.21
C ALA A 83 -0.57 1.82 -1.35
N PHE A 84 0.05 2.28 -0.28
CA PHE A 84 0.96 3.44 -0.32
C PHE A 84 2.17 3.18 -1.23
N GLN A 85 2.74 1.99 -1.15
CA GLN A 85 3.94 1.63 -1.89
C GLN A 85 3.67 1.20 -3.34
N LEU A 86 2.60 0.44 -3.58
CA LEU A 86 2.28 -0.15 -4.89
C LEU A 86 1.26 0.65 -5.69
N GLY A 87 0.63 1.65 -5.07
CA GLY A 87 -0.49 2.40 -5.62
C GLY A 87 -1.83 1.77 -5.26
N VAL A 88 -2.72 2.58 -4.69
CA VAL A 88 -4.04 2.12 -4.21
C VAL A 88 -4.89 1.51 -5.33
N GLU A 89 -4.83 2.05 -6.54
CA GLU A 89 -5.59 1.53 -7.68
C GLU A 89 -5.11 0.15 -8.15
N ASN A 90 -3.81 -0.09 -8.05
CA ASN A 90 -3.23 -1.39 -8.36
C ASN A 90 -3.67 -2.44 -7.32
N VAL A 91 -3.58 -2.10 -6.03
CA VAL A 91 -3.99 -3.00 -4.94
C VAL A 91 -5.48 -3.30 -4.98
N LEU A 92 -6.31 -2.30 -5.26
CA LEU A 92 -7.76 -2.44 -5.43
C LEU A 92 -8.17 -3.10 -6.77
N ALA A 93 -7.21 -3.36 -7.65
CA ALA A 93 -7.40 -3.93 -8.98
C ALA A 93 -8.34 -3.10 -9.90
N ILE A 94 -8.33 -1.78 -9.73
CA ILE A 94 -9.10 -0.82 -10.54
C ILE A 94 -8.22 0.04 -11.46
N SER A 95 -6.91 -0.17 -11.45
CA SER A 95 -5.98 0.54 -12.34
C SER A 95 -6.24 0.18 -13.81
N PRO A 96 -6.15 1.15 -14.73
CA PRO A 96 -6.18 0.88 -16.17
C PRO A 96 -5.07 -0.07 -16.62
N ASN A 97 -3.92 -0.03 -15.95
CA ASN A 97 -2.82 -0.96 -16.20
C ASN A 97 -3.08 -2.30 -15.51
N LYS A 98 -3.76 -3.20 -16.21
CA LYS A 98 -4.15 -4.54 -15.70
C LYS A 98 -2.97 -5.38 -15.20
N SER A 99 -1.77 -5.21 -15.76
CA SER A 99 -0.59 -6.00 -15.37
C SER A 99 -0.09 -5.69 -13.96
N LYS A 100 -0.42 -4.51 -13.42
CA LYS A 100 -0.06 -4.09 -12.06
C LYS A 100 -1.13 -4.41 -11.03
N ASN A 101 -2.31 -4.86 -11.45
CA ASN A 101 -3.45 -5.12 -10.56
C ASN A 101 -3.27 -6.40 -9.75
N TRP A 102 -3.85 -6.41 -8.53
CA TRP A 102 -3.82 -7.51 -7.58
C TRP A 102 -5.24 -8.10 -7.35
N PRO A 103 -5.89 -8.65 -8.39
CA PRO A 103 -7.31 -9.00 -8.33
C PRO A 103 -7.61 -10.13 -7.33
N ARG A 104 -6.75 -11.14 -7.22
CA ARG A 104 -6.92 -12.25 -6.27
C ARG A 104 -6.76 -11.77 -4.83
N PHE A 105 -5.73 -10.96 -4.58
CA PHE A 105 -5.47 -10.38 -3.27
C PHE A 105 -6.68 -9.58 -2.78
N ILE A 106 -7.12 -8.59 -3.56
CA ILE A 106 -8.24 -7.74 -3.13
C ILE A 106 -9.57 -8.50 -3.08
N GLY A 107 -9.77 -9.50 -3.93
CA GLY A 107 -10.93 -10.38 -3.87
C GLY A 107 -11.04 -11.08 -2.52
N TYR A 108 -9.95 -11.66 -2.02
CA TYR A 108 -9.94 -12.27 -0.68
C TYR A 108 -10.16 -11.26 0.44
N VAL A 109 -9.57 -10.07 0.35
CA VAL A 109 -9.76 -9.00 1.35
C VAL A 109 -11.22 -8.55 1.40
N LYS A 110 -11.85 -8.29 0.26
CA LYS A 110 -13.26 -7.86 0.18
C LYS A 110 -14.18 -8.93 0.76
N GLU A 111 -13.99 -10.19 0.40
CA GLU A 111 -14.80 -11.28 0.96
C GLU A 111 -14.56 -11.46 2.47
N ALA A 112 -13.31 -11.33 2.93
CA ALA A 112 -12.98 -11.40 4.35
C ALA A 112 -13.64 -10.27 5.15
N ALA A 113 -13.68 -9.05 4.62
CA ALA A 113 -14.26 -7.89 5.30
C ALA A 113 -15.73 -8.09 5.67
N VAL A 114 -16.50 -8.79 4.85
CA VAL A 114 -17.94 -9.09 5.08
C VAL A 114 -18.19 -10.49 5.68
N SER A 115 -17.14 -11.30 5.88
CA SER A 115 -17.21 -12.63 6.47
C SER A 115 -16.94 -12.59 7.98
N LYS A 116 -17.25 -13.71 8.69
CA LYS A 116 -17.04 -13.88 10.13
C LYS A 116 -16.31 -15.19 10.45
N GLY A 117 -15.76 -15.28 11.65
CA GLY A 117 -15.17 -16.50 12.21
C GLY A 117 -14.07 -17.10 11.34
N MET A 118 -14.00 -18.42 11.28
CA MET A 118 -12.95 -19.16 10.58
C MET A 118 -12.88 -18.83 9.07
N LYS A 119 -14.02 -18.55 8.43
CA LYS A 119 -14.03 -18.16 7.02
C LYS A 119 -13.25 -16.86 6.80
N ARG A 120 -13.52 -15.85 7.64
CA ARG A 120 -12.81 -14.57 7.62
C ARG A 120 -11.30 -14.76 7.76
N GLU A 121 -10.88 -15.53 8.77
CA GLU A 121 -9.46 -15.80 9.04
C GLU A 121 -8.80 -16.55 7.88
N SER A 122 -9.46 -17.53 7.30
CA SER A 122 -8.96 -18.26 6.13
C SER A 122 -8.75 -17.35 4.93
N LEU A 123 -9.68 -16.41 4.68
CA LEU A 123 -9.59 -15.47 3.57
C LEU A 123 -8.45 -14.45 3.76
N PHE A 124 -8.25 -13.92 4.96
CA PHE A 124 -7.09 -13.06 5.23
C PHE A 124 -5.77 -13.81 5.09
N LYS A 125 -5.69 -15.09 5.48
CA LYS A 125 -4.50 -15.93 5.23
C LYS A 125 -4.24 -16.09 3.73
N LYS A 126 -5.27 -16.35 2.92
CA LYS A 126 -5.13 -16.42 1.46
C LYS A 126 -4.66 -15.10 0.86
N ALA A 127 -5.22 -13.97 1.31
CA ALA A 127 -4.75 -12.64 0.90
C ALA A 127 -3.27 -12.44 1.27
N ALA A 128 -2.87 -12.80 2.48
CA ALA A 128 -1.48 -12.72 2.92
C ALA A 128 -0.53 -13.57 2.07
N ASP A 129 -0.97 -14.77 1.65
CA ASP A 129 -0.19 -15.61 0.73
C ASP A 129 0.05 -14.91 -0.62
N GLU A 130 -0.96 -14.24 -1.17
CA GLU A 130 -0.84 -13.48 -2.42
C GLU A 130 0.14 -12.30 -2.31
N MET A 131 0.39 -11.75 -1.13
CA MET A 131 1.40 -10.69 -0.93
C MET A 131 2.83 -11.17 -1.22
N ILE A 132 3.11 -12.45 -0.94
CA ILE A 132 4.44 -13.04 -1.02
C ILE A 132 4.62 -13.87 -2.28
N LEU A 133 3.61 -14.69 -2.62
CA LEU A 133 3.68 -15.66 -3.70
C LEU A 133 2.55 -15.43 -4.70
N ASN A 134 2.93 -15.44 -5.96
CA ASN A 134 2.01 -15.46 -7.07
C ASN A 134 2.02 -16.85 -7.73
N VAL A 135 0.97 -17.18 -8.47
CA VAL A 135 0.84 -18.47 -9.18
C VAL A 135 0.55 -18.17 -10.65
N ASN A 136 1.39 -18.69 -11.54
CA ASN A 136 1.15 -18.54 -12.98
C ASN A 136 0.07 -19.50 -13.49
N SER A 137 -0.29 -19.38 -14.76
CA SER A 137 -1.30 -20.24 -15.42
C SER A 137 -0.97 -21.74 -15.42
N ARG A 138 0.31 -22.10 -15.20
CA ARG A 138 0.79 -23.48 -15.12
C ARG A 138 0.89 -24.00 -13.67
N GLY A 139 0.41 -23.22 -12.68
CA GLY A 139 0.47 -23.59 -11.26
C GLY A 139 1.84 -23.39 -10.59
N HIS A 140 2.84 -22.82 -11.28
CA HIS A 140 4.14 -22.56 -10.66
C HIS A 140 4.06 -21.34 -9.75
N LYS A 141 4.58 -21.48 -8.54
CA LYS A 141 4.68 -20.42 -7.54
C LYS A 141 5.97 -19.62 -7.75
N PHE A 142 5.86 -18.30 -7.67
CA PHE A 142 7.00 -17.39 -7.69
C PHE A 142 6.77 -16.21 -6.74
N LYS A 143 7.86 -15.62 -6.25
CA LYS A 143 7.77 -14.47 -5.34
C LYS A 143 7.23 -13.25 -6.09
N THR A 144 6.36 -12.48 -5.41
CA THR A 144 5.81 -11.26 -5.97
C THR A 144 6.90 -10.21 -6.20
N TYR A 145 6.66 -9.27 -7.10
CA TYR A 145 7.53 -8.12 -7.31
C TYR A 145 7.75 -7.36 -6.00
N TRP A 146 6.68 -7.13 -5.22
CA TRP A 146 6.78 -6.43 -3.95
C TRP A 146 7.70 -7.14 -2.95
N TYR A 147 7.59 -8.47 -2.81
CA TYR A 147 8.50 -9.23 -1.97
C TYR A 147 9.95 -9.08 -2.41
N ASN A 148 10.22 -9.08 -3.73
CA ASN A 148 11.57 -9.02 -4.25
C ASN A 148 12.25 -7.67 -3.99
N ILE A 149 11.50 -6.57 -4.04
CA ILE A 149 12.06 -5.22 -3.83
C ILE A 149 12.08 -4.79 -2.35
N THR A 150 11.14 -5.25 -1.54
CA THR A 150 11.01 -4.89 -0.12
C THR A 150 10.68 -6.09 0.76
N PRO A 151 11.56 -7.11 0.86
CA PRO A 151 11.23 -8.37 1.52
C PRO A 151 10.88 -8.21 3.00
N LYS A 152 11.61 -7.37 3.75
CA LYS A 152 11.32 -7.13 5.18
C LYS A 152 9.94 -6.54 5.39
N ARG A 153 9.57 -5.53 4.59
CA ARG A 153 8.25 -4.90 4.65
C ARG A 153 7.15 -5.87 4.25
N ALA A 154 7.33 -6.57 3.13
CA ALA A 154 6.34 -7.55 2.64
C ALA A 154 6.07 -8.64 3.68
N LEU A 155 7.11 -9.15 4.35
CA LEU A 155 6.95 -10.14 5.44
C LEU A 155 6.23 -9.56 6.65
N LEU A 156 6.58 -8.35 7.10
CA LEU A 156 5.90 -7.70 8.22
C LEU A 156 4.42 -7.48 7.92
N MET A 157 4.09 -6.95 6.74
CA MET A 157 2.70 -6.72 6.35
C MET A 157 1.93 -8.04 6.18
N ASN A 158 2.59 -9.08 5.70
CA ASN A 158 2.04 -10.43 5.63
C ASN A 158 1.64 -10.94 7.04
N GLN A 159 2.51 -10.78 8.04
CA GLN A 159 2.21 -11.17 9.43
C GLN A 159 1.01 -10.39 9.97
N LEU A 160 1.00 -9.06 9.80
CA LEU A 160 -0.11 -8.21 10.24
C LEU A 160 -1.43 -8.60 9.56
N LEU A 161 -1.42 -8.93 8.28
CA LEU A 161 -2.63 -9.34 7.57
C LEU A 161 -3.15 -10.70 8.05
N ARG A 162 -2.26 -11.60 8.49
CA ARG A 162 -2.62 -12.87 9.14
C ARG A 162 -3.18 -12.69 10.54
N GLY A 163 -3.03 -11.52 11.15
CA GLY A 163 -3.44 -11.24 12.53
C GLY A 163 -2.39 -11.66 13.56
N LEU A 164 -1.12 -11.61 13.18
CA LEU A 164 0.02 -11.94 14.04
C LEU A 164 0.73 -10.67 14.55
#